data_c49f5789215aca35b927b59b49f414ec
#
_entry.id   c49f5789215aca35b927b59b49f414ec
#
_cell.length_a   1.000
_cell.length_b   1.000
_cell.length_c   1.000
_cell.angle_alpha   90.00
_cell.angle_beta   90.00
_cell.angle_gamma   90.00
#
_symmetry.space_group_name_H-M   'P 1'
#
loop_
_entity.id
_entity.type
_entity.pdbx_description
1 polymer ?
#
loop_
_entity_poly.entity_id
_entity_poly.type
_entity_poly.pdbx_seq_one_letter_code
_entity_poly.pdbx_strand_id
1 'polypeptide(L)'
;VWLEAGENTVSVTTSYGWIAVDSFSIRRAAPLPTDVYEVKPTLINPNATDSAKRLMTYLCDQYGKTVLSGQQSQDGAFGLTNAAVWRGTGGDYPAVLGMDLISYSPARVAKGDNSSNVVERAIEYWNGEEGKSGIVTLCWHWCPAARYDKSKSDPWGTFYTDKTKVNLDRGLNGRDTNGYQMQLDG
;
A
#
# COMPACT_ATOMS: atom_id res chain seq x y z
N VAL A 1 -22.62 -4.12 -2.05
CA VAL A 1 -23.46 -3.07 -1.45
C VAL A 1 -24.72 -3.72 -0.93
N TRP A 2 -25.10 -3.46 0.30
CA TRP A 2 -26.38 -3.85 0.89
C TRP A 2 -27.40 -2.74 0.62
N LEU A 3 -28.59 -3.13 0.20
CA LEU A 3 -29.70 -2.23 -0.01
C LEU A 3 -30.75 -2.50 1.05
N GLU A 4 -31.31 -1.45 1.59
CA GLU A 4 -32.41 -1.55 2.57
C GLU A 4 -33.73 -1.92 1.89
N ALA A 5 -34.72 -2.38 2.66
CA ALA A 5 -36.03 -2.59 2.14
C ALA A 5 -36.70 -1.26 1.76
N GLY A 6 -37.20 -1.16 0.55
CA GLY A 6 -37.82 0.05 0.02
C GLY A 6 -37.11 0.60 -1.21
N GLU A 7 -37.30 1.88 -1.46
CA GLU A 7 -36.69 2.57 -2.61
C GLU A 7 -35.21 2.90 -2.29
N ASN A 8 -34.31 2.53 -3.19
CA ASN A 8 -32.88 2.80 -3.07
C ASN A 8 -32.37 3.46 -4.34
N THR A 9 -31.55 4.49 -4.19
CA THR A 9 -30.86 5.12 -5.30
C THR A 9 -29.41 4.63 -5.35
N VAL A 10 -29.01 4.03 -6.46
CA VAL A 10 -27.63 3.63 -6.71
C VAL A 10 -27.03 4.58 -7.72
N SER A 11 -26.03 5.35 -7.33
CA SER A 11 -25.32 6.26 -8.20
C SER A 11 -23.92 5.73 -8.50
N VAL A 12 -23.57 5.71 -9.77
CA VAL A 12 -22.21 5.42 -10.23
C VAL A 12 -21.61 6.73 -10.70
N THR A 13 -20.63 7.22 -9.95
CA THR A 13 -19.95 8.47 -10.25
C THR A 13 -18.47 8.20 -10.43
N THR A 14 -17.81 8.90 -11.34
CA THR A 14 -16.37 8.87 -11.47
C THR A 14 -15.80 10.18 -10.94
N SER A 15 -14.91 10.07 -9.96
CA SER A 15 -14.07 11.19 -9.47
C SER A 15 -12.67 11.16 -10.08
N TYR A 16 -12.33 10.08 -10.75
CA TYR A 16 -11.02 9.84 -11.36
C TYR A 16 -11.23 9.07 -12.67
N GLY A 17 -10.77 9.61 -13.78
CA GLY A 17 -11.17 9.22 -15.14
C GLY A 17 -10.71 7.86 -15.66
N TRP A 18 -10.47 6.87 -14.81
CA TRP A 18 -9.85 5.60 -15.20
C TRP A 18 -10.78 4.39 -15.10
N ILE A 19 -12.04 4.62 -14.79
CA ILE A 19 -13.04 3.55 -14.69
C ILE A 19 -14.05 3.73 -15.81
N ALA A 20 -14.14 2.75 -16.69
CA ALA A 20 -15.23 2.60 -17.64
C ALA A 20 -16.19 1.56 -17.07
N VAL A 21 -17.47 1.92 -16.96
CA VAL A 21 -18.53 0.98 -16.56
C VAL A 21 -19.28 0.60 -17.83
N ASP A 22 -19.16 -0.67 -18.21
CA ASP A 22 -19.88 -1.23 -19.36
C ASP A 22 -21.30 -1.65 -18.97
N SER A 23 -21.41 -2.36 -17.85
CA SER A 23 -22.71 -2.82 -17.37
C SER A 23 -22.71 -3.02 -15.85
N PHE A 24 -23.89 -3.07 -15.27
CA PHE A 24 -24.07 -3.54 -13.90
C PHE A 24 -25.28 -4.46 -13.79
N SER A 25 -25.22 -5.38 -12.85
CA SER A 25 -26.34 -6.27 -12.56
C SER A 25 -26.69 -6.22 -11.08
N ILE A 26 -27.98 -6.29 -10.78
CA ILE A 26 -28.50 -6.40 -9.42
C ILE A 26 -29.12 -7.79 -9.26
N ARG A 27 -28.71 -8.49 -8.24
CA ARG A 27 -29.27 -9.80 -7.89
C ARG A 27 -29.37 -9.95 -6.38
N ARG A 28 -30.30 -10.76 -5.94
CA ARG A 28 -30.36 -11.14 -4.53
C ARG A 28 -29.08 -11.86 -4.14
N ALA A 29 -28.38 -11.34 -3.14
CA ALA A 29 -27.22 -12.01 -2.58
C ALA A 29 -27.66 -13.27 -1.82
N ALA A 30 -26.90 -14.35 -1.94
CA ALA A 30 -27.02 -15.47 -1.02
C ALA A 30 -26.58 -15.00 0.38
N PRO A 31 -27.15 -15.56 1.46
CA PRO A 31 -26.61 -15.34 2.79
C PRO A 31 -25.12 -15.67 2.81
N LEU A 32 -24.32 -14.82 3.48
CA LEU A 32 -22.92 -15.16 3.68
C LEU A 32 -22.81 -16.43 4.54
N PRO A 33 -21.88 -17.34 4.21
CA PRO A 33 -21.58 -18.46 5.10
C PRO A 33 -21.22 -17.95 6.49
N THR A 34 -21.66 -18.65 7.53
CA THR A 34 -21.45 -18.24 8.93
C THR A 34 -19.99 -18.30 9.34
N ASP A 35 -19.19 -19.11 8.65
CA ASP A 35 -17.77 -19.38 8.90
C ASP A 35 -16.82 -18.49 8.07
N VAL A 36 -17.37 -17.58 7.23
CA VAL A 36 -16.55 -16.74 6.33
C VAL A 36 -15.54 -15.85 7.07
N TYR A 37 -15.83 -15.54 8.32
CA TYR A 37 -14.95 -14.75 9.19
C TYR A 37 -14.14 -15.59 10.20
N GLU A 38 -14.28 -16.91 10.17
CA GLU A 38 -13.51 -17.83 11.02
C GLU A 38 -12.13 -18.07 10.40
N VAL A 39 -11.23 -17.13 10.61
CA VAL A 39 -9.85 -17.20 10.10
C VAL A 39 -8.89 -17.63 11.20
N LYS A 40 -7.85 -18.37 10.81
CA LYS A 40 -6.82 -18.84 11.75
C LYS A 40 -5.59 -17.95 11.67
N PRO A 41 -4.95 -17.61 12.80
CA PRO A 41 -3.75 -16.77 12.82
C PRO A 41 -2.49 -17.53 12.39
N THR A 42 -2.54 -18.14 11.19
CA THR A 42 -1.45 -18.95 10.65
C THR A 42 -0.60 -18.11 9.71
N LEU A 43 0.69 -18.01 10.00
CA LEU A 43 1.67 -17.34 9.14
C LEU A 43 2.35 -18.35 8.22
N ILE A 44 2.60 -17.93 6.96
CA ILE A 44 3.32 -18.75 5.98
C ILE A 44 4.79 -18.92 6.40
N ASN A 45 5.40 -17.88 6.98
CA ASN A 45 6.77 -17.96 7.45
C ASN A 45 6.84 -18.73 8.79
N PRO A 46 7.45 -19.93 8.83
CA PRO A 46 7.56 -20.70 10.07
C PRO A 46 8.47 -20.02 11.11
N ASN A 47 9.38 -19.16 10.67
CA ASN A 47 10.30 -18.42 11.50
C ASN A 47 9.81 -16.98 11.82
N ALA A 48 8.52 -16.75 11.71
CA ALA A 48 7.94 -15.44 12.04
C ALA A 48 8.23 -15.06 13.50
N THR A 49 8.54 -13.79 13.72
CA THR A 49 8.76 -13.25 15.06
C THR A 49 7.47 -13.30 15.90
N ASP A 50 7.62 -13.27 17.22
CA ASP A 50 6.46 -13.23 18.11
C ASP A 50 5.60 -11.97 17.92
N SER A 51 6.20 -10.86 17.53
CA SER A 51 5.47 -9.64 17.16
C SER A 51 4.59 -9.85 15.92
N ALA A 52 5.12 -10.52 14.89
CA ALA A 52 4.34 -10.86 13.70
C ALA A 52 3.20 -11.83 14.01
N LYS A 53 3.44 -12.82 14.88
CA LYS A 53 2.41 -13.76 15.34
C LYS A 53 1.29 -13.04 16.11
N ARG A 54 1.65 -12.12 17.02
CA ARG A 54 0.68 -11.30 17.76
C ARG A 54 -0.14 -10.41 16.83
N LEU A 55 0.51 -9.77 15.84
CA LEU A 55 -0.19 -8.97 14.85
C LEU A 55 -1.19 -9.81 14.04
N MET A 56 -0.79 -10.99 13.57
CA MET A 56 -1.71 -11.88 12.84
C MET A 56 -2.89 -12.29 13.71
N THR A 57 -2.66 -12.64 14.97
CA THR A 57 -3.74 -12.97 15.92
C THR A 57 -4.70 -11.79 16.07
N TYR A 58 -4.16 -10.59 16.30
CA TYR A 58 -4.97 -9.38 16.41
C TYR A 58 -5.82 -9.14 15.15
N LEU A 59 -5.23 -9.26 13.95
CA LEU A 59 -5.96 -9.06 12.69
C LEU A 59 -7.08 -10.10 12.51
N CYS A 60 -6.82 -11.36 12.84
CA CYS A 60 -7.85 -12.39 12.82
C CYS A 60 -8.98 -12.11 13.82
N ASP A 61 -8.64 -11.62 15.01
CA ASP A 61 -9.64 -11.27 16.03
C ASP A 61 -10.52 -10.07 15.62
N GLN A 62 -10.00 -9.17 14.79
CA GLN A 62 -10.76 -8.03 14.27
C GLN A 62 -11.54 -8.34 13.00
N TYR A 63 -11.16 -9.40 12.27
CA TYR A 63 -11.73 -9.72 10.97
C TYR A 63 -13.24 -9.98 11.05
N GLY A 64 -14.01 -9.27 10.24
CA GLY A 64 -15.46 -9.33 10.24
C GLY A 64 -16.16 -8.63 11.43
N LYS A 65 -15.42 -8.01 12.35
CA LYS A 65 -15.95 -7.36 13.56
C LYS A 65 -15.74 -5.85 13.55
N THR A 66 -14.57 -5.40 13.10
CA THR A 66 -14.18 -3.98 13.09
C THR A 66 -13.52 -3.59 11.80
N VAL A 67 -13.58 -2.30 11.49
CA VAL A 67 -12.82 -1.66 10.42
C VAL A 67 -11.72 -0.82 11.06
N LEU A 68 -10.47 -1.16 10.77
CA LEU A 68 -9.33 -0.37 11.20
C LEU A 68 -9.18 0.84 10.29
N SER A 69 -9.11 2.03 10.88
CA SER A 69 -8.84 3.25 10.12
C SER A 69 -7.43 3.23 9.55
N GLY A 70 -7.25 3.66 8.31
CA GLY A 70 -5.94 3.69 7.67
C GLY A 70 -5.72 4.95 6.85
N GLN A 71 -4.47 5.34 6.72
CA GLN A 71 -4.03 6.47 5.92
C GLN A 71 -2.75 6.11 5.18
N GLN A 72 -2.74 6.35 3.86
CA GLN A 72 -1.50 6.39 3.10
C GLN A 72 -0.85 7.75 3.34
N SER A 73 0.35 7.77 3.89
CA SER A 73 1.07 8.99 4.20
C SER A 73 2.51 8.90 3.72
N GLN A 74 2.82 9.79 2.79
CA GLN A 74 4.20 10.20 2.54
C GLN A 74 4.24 11.68 2.90
N ASP A 75 4.91 12.05 3.99
CA ASP A 75 4.91 13.45 4.43
C ASP A 75 5.29 14.38 3.28
N GLY A 76 4.29 15.07 2.76
CA GLY A 76 4.43 16.20 1.87
C GLY A 76 4.12 15.97 0.38
N ALA A 77 3.91 14.74 -0.15
CA ALA A 77 3.72 14.57 -1.59
C ALA A 77 2.28 14.23 -2.00
N PHE A 78 1.63 13.29 -1.33
CA PHE A 78 0.28 12.84 -1.68
C PHE A 78 -0.51 12.46 -0.42
N GLY A 79 -1.70 13.03 -0.27
CA GLY A 79 -2.64 12.71 0.80
C GLY A 79 -2.51 13.60 2.05
N LEU A 80 -3.33 13.28 3.04
CA LEU A 80 -3.30 13.96 4.33
C LEU A 80 -2.07 13.54 5.12
N THR A 81 -1.35 14.50 5.69
CA THR A 81 -0.26 14.22 6.63
C THR A 81 -0.83 13.61 7.91
N ASN A 82 -0.03 12.81 8.62
CA ASN A 82 -0.42 12.30 9.94
C ASN A 82 -0.82 13.43 10.89
N ALA A 83 -0.15 14.57 10.83
CA ALA A 83 -0.49 15.76 11.61
C ALA A 83 -1.86 16.34 11.24
N ALA A 84 -2.29 16.25 9.97
CA ALA A 84 -3.62 16.68 9.56
C ALA A 84 -4.70 15.72 10.06
N VAL A 85 -4.45 14.41 10.01
CA VAL A 85 -5.35 13.40 10.58
C VAL A 85 -5.51 13.62 12.09
N TRP A 86 -4.40 13.75 12.81
CA TRP A 86 -4.40 13.99 14.25
C TRP A 86 -5.21 15.24 14.63
N ARG A 87 -5.04 16.34 13.90
CA ARG A 87 -5.84 17.57 14.16
C ARG A 87 -7.33 17.37 13.84
N GLY A 88 -7.63 16.66 12.74
CA GLY A 88 -9.01 16.42 12.31
C GLY A 88 -9.78 15.45 13.20
N THR A 89 -9.09 14.53 13.85
CA THR A 89 -9.69 13.53 14.77
C THR A 89 -9.75 14.01 16.23
N GLY A 90 -9.06 15.09 16.56
CA GLY A 90 -8.99 15.58 17.95
C GLY A 90 -7.89 14.90 18.78
N GLY A 91 -6.89 14.28 18.13
CA GLY A 91 -5.73 13.72 18.81
C GLY A 91 -5.45 12.25 18.51
N ASP A 92 -6.19 11.64 17.58
CA ASP A 92 -5.97 10.25 17.20
C ASP A 92 -5.16 10.13 15.91
N TYR A 93 -4.29 9.14 15.87
CA TYR A 93 -3.58 8.70 14.67
C TYR A 93 -4.32 7.53 14.00
N PRO A 94 -4.14 7.30 12.69
CA PRO A 94 -4.74 6.13 12.04
C PRO A 94 -4.21 4.83 12.64
N ALA A 95 -5.06 3.82 12.76
CA ALA A 95 -4.65 2.50 13.24
C ALA A 95 -3.67 1.80 12.27
N VAL A 96 -3.75 2.13 10.98
CA VAL A 96 -2.88 1.59 9.93
C VAL A 96 -2.24 2.74 9.16
N LEU A 97 -0.92 2.79 9.16
CA LEU A 97 -0.14 3.73 8.36
C LEU A 97 0.41 3.02 7.12
N GLY A 98 -0.01 3.47 5.94
CA GLY A 98 0.56 3.05 4.67
C GLY A 98 1.69 3.98 4.24
N MET A 99 2.81 3.43 3.78
CA MET A 99 3.94 4.17 3.28
C MET A 99 4.50 3.51 2.01
N ASP A 100 5.24 4.29 1.21
CA ASP A 100 5.79 3.82 -0.05
C ASP A 100 7.31 3.88 -0.04
N LEU A 101 7.94 2.78 -0.40
CA LEU A 101 9.39 2.66 -0.51
C LEU A 101 9.96 3.24 -1.81
N ILE A 102 9.12 3.91 -2.63
CA ILE A 102 9.46 4.41 -3.96
C ILE A 102 10.83 5.11 -4.03
N SER A 103 11.16 5.90 -3.03
CA SER A 103 12.40 6.69 -2.99
C SER A 103 13.50 6.10 -2.09
N TYR A 104 13.26 4.94 -1.49
CA TYR A 104 14.19 4.36 -0.50
C TYR A 104 15.32 3.50 -1.11
N SER A 105 15.41 3.42 -2.44
CA SER A 105 16.48 2.72 -3.13
C SER A 105 17.81 3.46 -2.99
N PRO A 106 18.89 2.83 -2.49
CA PRO A 106 20.21 3.47 -2.41
C PRO A 106 20.72 3.98 -3.76
N ALA A 107 20.45 3.25 -4.84
CA ALA A 107 20.85 3.64 -6.19
C ALA A 107 20.09 4.89 -6.68
N ARG A 108 18.84 5.09 -6.24
CA ARG A 108 18.07 6.30 -6.54
C ARG A 108 18.52 7.49 -5.70
N VAL A 109 18.78 7.25 -4.41
CA VAL A 109 19.34 8.27 -3.51
C VAL A 109 20.67 8.78 -4.03
N ALA A 110 21.55 7.89 -4.53
CA ALA A 110 22.81 8.25 -5.17
C ALA A 110 22.62 9.15 -6.42
N LYS A 111 21.46 9.10 -7.06
CA LYS A 111 21.07 9.99 -8.18
C LYS A 111 20.30 11.24 -7.75
N GLY A 112 20.31 11.53 -6.45
CA GLY A 112 19.72 12.74 -5.87
C GLY A 112 18.23 12.62 -5.52
N ASP A 113 17.69 11.42 -5.42
CA ASP A 113 16.36 11.22 -4.87
C ASP A 113 16.38 11.41 -3.34
N ASN A 114 15.24 11.74 -2.78
CA ASN A 114 15.08 11.89 -1.33
C ASN A 114 14.32 10.67 -0.79
N SER A 115 14.99 9.87 0.05
CA SER A 115 14.38 8.70 0.70
C SER A 115 13.20 9.06 1.61
N SER A 116 13.11 10.32 2.05
CA SER A 116 12.14 10.82 3.03
C SER A 116 12.15 10.02 4.34
N ASN A 117 13.20 9.27 4.62
CA ASN A 117 13.37 8.41 5.80
C ASN A 117 12.14 7.52 6.04
N VAL A 118 11.58 6.94 4.97
CA VAL A 118 10.31 6.18 5.03
C VAL A 118 10.42 4.99 5.97
N VAL A 119 11.53 4.26 5.93
CA VAL A 119 11.73 3.06 6.77
C VAL A 119 11.88 3.45 8.23
N GLU A 120 12.66 4.47 8.52
CA GLU A 120 12.89 4.98 9.87
C GLU A 120 11.56 5.45 10.49
N ARG A 121 10.77 6.20 9.76
CA ARG A 121 9.44 6.65 10.21
C ARG A 121 8.44 5.49 10.38
N ALA A 122 8.53 4.47 9.54
CA ALA A 122 7.73 3.26 9.71
C ALA A 122 8.07 2.54 11.03
N ILE A 123 9.38 2.47 11.36
CA ILE A 123 9.86 1.89 12.62
C ILE A 123 9.40 2.73 13.82
N GLU A 124 9.54 4.06 13.77
CA GLU A 124 9.05 4.98 14.81
C GLU A 124 7.56 4.78 15.07
N TYR A 125 6.76 4.70 14.01
CA TYR A 125 5.31 4.51 14.12
C TYR A 125 4.97 3.14 14.72
N TRP A 126 5.65 2.09 14.30
CA TRP A 126 5.48 0.74 14.85
C TRP A 126 5.88 0.67 16.33
N ASN A 127 6.95 1.34 16.71
CA ASN A 127 7.45 1.35 18.09
C ASN A 127 6.63 2.23 19.04
N GLY A 128 5.74 3.04 18.53
CA GLY A 128 4.92 3.94 19.35
C GLY A 128 5.66 5.18 19.83
N GLU A 129 6.66 5.64 19.09
CA GLU A 129 7.42 6.83 19.45
C GLU A 129 6.55 8.09 19.40
N GLU A 130 6.74 8.98 20.33
CA GLU A 130 5.94 10.23 20.46
C GLU A 130 4.42 10.00 20.52
N GLY A 131 3.97 8.84 21.03
CA GLY A 131 2.56 8.50 21.10
C GLY A 131 1.89 8.12 19.77
N LYS A 132 2.68 8.00 18.70
CA LYS A 132 2.25 7.54 17.39
C LYS A 132 2.47 6.04 17.32
N SER A 133 1.42 5.23 17.35
CA SER A 133 1.56 3.80 17.23
C SER A 133 0.46 3.18 16.39
N GLY A 134 0.81 2.16 15.65
CA GLY A 134 -0.14 1.45 14.82
C GLY A 134 0.50 0.38 13.96
N ILE A 135 -0.30 -0.17 13.10
CA ILE A 135 0.13 -1.15 12.10
C ILE A 135 0.74 -0.38 10.94
N VAL A 136 1.89 -0.83 10.45
CA VAL A 136 2.52 -0.28 9.25
C VAL A 136 2.29 -1.23 8.07
N THR A 137 1.90 -0.68 6.94
CA THR A 137 1.88 -1.37 5.65
C THR A 137 2.78 -0.62 4.67
N LEU A 138 3.61 -1.37 3.95
CA LEU A 138 4.55 -0.82 2.99
C LEU A 138 4.18 -1.27 1.59
N CYS A 139 4.12 -0.35 0.67
CA CYS A 139 4.11 -0.63 -0.76
C CYS A 139 5.41 -0.16 -1.42
N TRP A 140 5.64 -0.59 -2.63
CA TRP A 140 6.81 -0.19 -3.37
C TRP A 140 6.48 0.06 -4.84
N HIS A 141 6.42 1.31 -5.22
CA HIS A 141 6.42 1.71 -6.62
C HIS A 141 7.84 1.55 -7.16
N TRP A 142 8.17 0.32 -7.50
CA TRP A 142 9.50 -0.01 -7.96
C TRP A 142 9.78 0.57 -9.35
N CYS A 143 10.87 1.32 -9.45
CA CYS A 143 11.38 1.86 -10.71
C CYS A 143 12.84 1.45 -10.85
N PRO A 144 13.27 0.90 -11.99
CA PRO A 144 14.68 0.60 -12.21
C PRO A 144 15.55 1.85 -12.02
N ALA A 145 16.49 1.80 -11.09
CA ALA A 145 17.32 2.95 -10.74
C ALA A 145 18.12 3.51 -11.93
N ALA A 146 18.53 2.64 -12.85
CA ALA A 146 19.21 3.05 -14.07
C ALA A 146 18.36 3.93 -15.01
N ARG A 147 17.03 3.90 -14.83
CA ARG A 147 16.07 4.70 -15.61
C ARG A 147 15.57 5.94 -14.89
N TYR A 148 15.87 6.07 -13.60
CA TYR A 148 15.52 7.25 -12.85
C TYR A 148 16.32 8.46 -13.32
N ASP A 149 15.62 9.54 -13.61
CA ASP A 149 16.22 10.83 -13.99
C ASP A 149 15.41 11.96 -13.38
N LYS A 150 15.94 12.54 -12.30
CA LYS A 150 15.29 13.61 -11.54
C LYS A 150 15.05 14.87 -12.37
N SER A 151 15.77 15.06 -13.47
CA SER A 151 15.61 16.22 -14.36
C SER A 151 14.35 16.13 -15.24
N LYS A 152 13.74 14.98 -15.35
CA LYS A 152 12.54 14.76 -16.15
C LYS A 152 11.30 15.22 -15.42
N SER A 153 10.29 15.62 -16.16
CA SER A 153 8.97 15.98 -15.63
C SER A 153 8.23 14.80 -14.96
N ASP A 154 8.57 13.58 -15.34
CA ASP A 154 8.04 12.34 -14.79
C ASP A 154 9.19 11.37 -14.48
N PRO A 155 9.98 11.63 -13.42
CA PRO A 155 11.11 10.77 -13.07
C PRO A 155 10.67 9.35 -12.64
N TRP A 156 9.39 9.17 -12.29
CA TRP A 156 8.78 7.93 -11.85
C TRP A 156 8.17 7.13 -13.00
N GLY A 157 8.13 7.70 -14.21
CA GLY A 157 7.43 7.12 -15.36
C GLY A 157 7.84 5.69 -15.69
N THR A 158 9.04 5.28 -15.31
CA THR A 158 9.52 3.92 -15.56
C THR A 158 8.89 2.84 -14.68
N PHE A 159 8.09 3.21 -13.69
CA PHE A 159 7.20 2.30 -12.98
C PHE A 159 6.12 1.71 -13.91
N TYR A 160 5.64 2.48 -14.86
CA TYR A 160 4.57 2.05 -15.76
C TYR A 160 5.11 1.11 -16.84
N THR A 161 4.37 0.04 -17.11
CA THR A 161 4.78 -1.02 -18.05
C THR A 161 4.97 -0.55 -19.50
N ASP A 162 4.23 0.49 -19.90
CA ASP A 162 4.34 1.11 -21.21
C ASP A 162 5.58 2.01 -21.36
N LYS A 163 6.09 2.52 -20.25
CA LYS A 163 7.24 3.45 -20.22
C LYS A 163 8.55 2.77 -19.83
N THR A 164 8.49 1.73 -18.99
CA THR A 164 9.69 0.95 -18.68
C THR A 164 10.12 0.12 -19.88
N LYS A 165 11.37 0.17 -20.23
CA LYS A 165 11.94 -0.68 -21.28
C LYS A 165 12.63 -1.93 -20.71
N VAL A 166 12.34 -2.24 -19.46
CA VAL A 166 12.85 -3.42 -18.76
C VAL A 166 11.86 -4.57 -18.93
N ASN A 167 12.34 -5.70 -19.35
CA ASN A 167 11.55 -6.92 -19.45
C ASN A 167 11.89 -7.83 -18.27
N LEU A 168 10.98 -7.91 -17.30
CA LEU A 168 11.17 -8.67 -16.07
C LEU A 168 11.38 -10.16 -16.33
N ASP A 169 10.60 -10.75 -17.23
CA ASP A 169 10.73 -12.18 -17.57
C ASP A 169 12.12 -12.51 -18.15
N ARG A 170 12.59 -11.69 -19.08
CA ARG A 170 13.93 -11.86 -19.66
C ARG A 170 15.03 -11.66 -18.61
N GLY A 171 14.86 -10.71 -17.73
CA GLY A 171 15.78 -10.46 -16.63
C GLY A 171 15.87 -11.66 -15.69
N LEU A 172 14.76 -12.12 -15.19
CA LEU A 172 14.70 -13.25 -14.25
C LEU A 172 15.18 -14.57 -14.86
N ASN A 173 14.98 -14.77 -16.15
CA ASN A 173 15.43 -15.97 -16.88
C ASN A 173 16.88 -15.89 -17.40
N GLY A 174 17.64 -14.89 -17.00
CA GLY A 174 19.03 -14.71 -17.40
C GLY A 174 19.26 -14.40 -18.90
N ARG A 175 18.17 -14.07 -19.63
CA ARG A 175 18.24 -13.75 -21.08
C ARG A 175 18.57 -12.29 -21.33
N ASP A 176 18.58 -11.47 -20.30
CA ASP A 176 18.91 -10.06 -20.32
C ASP A 176 19.63 -9.69 -19.04
N THR A 177 20.94 -9.83 -19.03
CA THR A 177 21.78 -9.56 -17.86
C THR A 177 21.75 -8.11 -17.44
N ASN A 178 21.62 -7.16 -18.38
CA ASN A 178 21.50 -5.75 -18.07
C ASN A 178 20.13 -5.44 -17.40
N GLY A 179 19.05 -6.04 -17.91
CA GLY A 179 17.73 -5.91 -17.32
C GLY A 179 17.66 -6.50 -15.92
N TYR A 180 18.32 -7.64 -15.70
CA TYR A 180 18.39 -8.27 -14.39
C TYR A 180 19.16 -7.41 -13.38
N GLN A 181 20.33 -6.88 -13.76
CA GLN A 181 21.08 -5.98 -12.90
C GLN A 181 20.31 -4.70 -12.56
N MET A 182 19.63 -4.09 -13.53
CA MET A 182 18.78 -2.93 -13.28
C MET A 182 17.64 -3.22 -12.29
N GLN A 183 17.17 -4.46 -12.25
CA GLN A 183 16.16 -4.90 -11.27
C GLN A 183 16.74 -5.08 -9.87
N LEU A 184 17.95 -5.59 -9.77
CA LEU A 184 18.66 -5.72 -8.49
C LEU A 184 19.07 -4.38 -7.88
N ASP A 185 19.36 -3.41 -8.74
CA ASP A 185 19.80 -2.07 -8.33
C ASP A 185 18.62 -1.14 -7.94
N GLY A 186 17.41 -1.50 -8.31
CA GLY A 186 16.18 -0.74 -8.02
C GLY A 186 15.53 -1.14 -6.73
#